data_0b21c20494807a80b101c8fe28bc2ee4
#
_entry.id   0b21c20494807a80b101c8fe28bc2ee4
#
_cell.length_a   1.000
_cell.length_b   1.000
_cell.length_c   1.000
_cell.angle_alpha   90.00
_cell.angle_beta   90.00
_cell.angle_gamma   90.00
#
_symmetry.space_group_name_H-M   'P 1'
#
loop_
_entity.id
_entity.type
_entity.pdbx_description
1 polymer ?
#
loop_
_entity_poly.entity_id
_entity_poly.type
_entity_poly.pdbx_seq_one_letter_code
_entity_poly.pdbx_strand_id
1 'polypeptide(L)'
;IARDMFKKRISEQKPITIEEFIYPLMQGYDSVAMNVDGEIGGTDQTFNMMIGRDLVLAMLKKEKIVITTKLLEDPITGRKIMNKSEGQYISLNDSPRDMFGKVMAMPDRTILPLFNLTTMVADEKIHDVKQKLGRGENPKDVKIELAYELVTMYHSPKEAERAMIEFERVFSKKELPDDIKVFSPTAHDIISVLIDSGMVHSKSEARHLIDQNGVE
;
A
#
# COMPACT_ATOMS: atom_id res chain seq x y z
N ILE A 1 5.80 25.25 16.58
CA ILE A 1 4.77 25.99 15.83
C ILE A 1 5.25 26.25 14.38
N ALA A 2 6.57 26.27 14.10
CA ALA A 2 7.11 26.50 12.77
C ALA A 2 6.85 25.36 11.76
N ARG A 3 6.46 24.16 12.22
CA ARG A 3 6.15 23.02 11.35
C ARG A 3 4.88 23.29 10.54
N ASP A 4 4.89 22.92 9.28
CA ASP A 4 3.79 23.17 8.35
C ASP A 4 2.47 22.52 8.79
N MET A 5 2.53 21.37 9.47
CA MET A 5 1.39 20.70 10.09
C MET A 5 0.66 21.61 11.10
N PHE A 6 1.41 22.31 11.96
CA PHE A 6 0.82 23.22 12.94
C PHE A 6 0.30 24.50 12.26
N LYS A 7 1.02 25.03 11.28
CA LYS A 7 0.55 26.20 10.51
C LYS A 7 -0.79 25.90 9.84
N LYS A 8 -0.91 24.71 9.21
CA LYS A 8 -2.15 24.28 8.57
C LYS A 8 -3.30 24.16 9.59
N ARG A 9 -3.07 23.52 10.75
CA ARG A 9 -4.11 23.41 11.79
C ARG A 9 -4.53 24.76 12.36
N ILE A 10 -3.59 25.66 12.58
CA ILE A 10 -3.89 27.02 13.02
C ILE A 10 -4.77 27.75 12.00
N SER A 11 -4.42 27.65 10.71
CA SER A 11 -5.22 28.27 9.63
C SER A 11 -6.62 27.66 9.49
N GLU A 12 -6.76 26.38 9.80
CA GLU A 12 -8.03 25.63 9.79
C GLU A 12 -8.80 25.73 11.14
N GLN A 13 -8.30 26.49 12.12
CA GLN A 13 -8.84 26.60 13.47
C GLN A 13 -9.05 25.26 14.18
N LYS A 14 -8.21 24.27 13.86
CA LYS A 14 -8.24 22.96 14.49
C LYS A 14 -7.43 22.95 15.79
N PRO A 15 -7.88 22.23 16.84
CA PRO A 15 -7.15 22.15 18.10
C PRO A 15 -5.77 21.50 17.91
N ILE A 16 -4.80 21.98 18.69
CA ILE A 16 -3.46 21.41 18.80
C ILE A 16 -3.30 21.02 20.27
N THR A 17 -2.89 19.77 20.53
CA THR A 17 -2.70 19.28 21.89
C THR A 17 -1.22 19.35 22.32
N ILE A 18 -0.98 19.35 23.64
CA ILE A 18 0.38 19.35 24.18
C ILE A 18 1.13 18.08 23.79
N GLU A 19 0.42 16.96 23.69
CA GLU A 19 1.02 15.68 23.28
C GLU A 19 1.68 15.77 21.89
N GLU A 20 1.08 16.54 20.98
CA GLU A 20 1.65 16.74 19.63
C GLU A 20 2.97 17.52 19.64
N PHE A 21 3.23 18.31 20.67
CA PHE A 21 4.54 18.97 20.88
C PHE A 21 5.55 18.03 21.54
N ILE A 22 5.10 17.17 22.45
CA ILE A 22 5.95 16.26 23.21
C ILE A 22 6.31 15.01 22.38
N TYR A 23 5.40 14.56 21.50
CA TYR A 23 5.57 13.36 20.68
C TYR A 23 6.94 13.23 20.00
N PRO A 24 7.53 14.27 19.37
CA PRO A 24 8.86 14.13 18.75
C PRO A 24 9.98 13.88 19.75
N LEU A 25 9.84 14.40 21.00
CA LEU A 25 10.77 14.13 22.08
C LEU A 25 10.65 12.69 22.59
N MET A 26 9.41 12.17 22.67
CA MET A 26 9.17 10.78 23.08
C MET A 26 9.79 9.82 22.09
N GLN A 27 9.51 9.98 20.78
CA GLN A 27 10.14 9.18 19.72
C GLN A 27 11.67 9.33 19.73
N GLY A 28 12.17 10.55 19.94
CA GLY A 28 13.61 10.80 20.04
C GLY A 28 14.23 10.08 21.25
N TYR A 29 13.54 10.02 22.38
CA TYR A 29 13.99 9.31 23.57
C TYR A 29 14.00 7.80 23.41
N ASP A 30 13.15 7.21 22.56
CA ASP A 30 13.21 5.79 22.23
C ASP A 30 14.59 5.40 21.67
N SER A 31 15.19 6.29 20.86
CA SER A 31 16.54 6.09 20.35
C SER A 31 17.60 6.05 21.48
N VAL A 32 17.42 6.83 22.56
CA VAL A 32 18.28 6.80 23.76
C VAL A 32 18.05 5.52 24.55
N ALA A 33 16.78 5.19 24.83
CA ALA A 33 16.40 4.03 25.63
C ALA A 33 16.87 2.71 24.99
N MET A 34 16.77 2.60 23.67
CA MET A 34 17.24 1.44 22.90
C MET A 34 18.74 1.49 22.58
N ASN A 35 19.42 2.59 22.87
CA ASN A 35 20.85 2.81 22.55
C ASN A 35 21.19 2.49 21.08
N VAL A 36 20.39 2.95 20.16
CA VAL A 36 20.53 2.65 18.72
C VAL A 36 21.70 3.39 18.07
N ASP A 37 22.33 2.77 17.07
CA ASP A 37 23.40 3.37 16.24
C ASP A 37 22.86 4.13 15.04
N GLY A 38 21.66 3.76 14.57
CA GLY A 38 21.02 4.36 13.42
C GLY A 38 19.51 4.20 13.41
N GLU A 39 18.85 5.07 12.67
CA GLU A 39 17.41 5.04 12.46
C GLU A 39 17.10 5.28 10.99
N ILE A 40 16.19 4.47 10.42
CA ILE A 40 15.71 4.60 9.04
C ILE A 40 14.22 4.92 9.09
N GLY A 41 13.81 5.92 8.33
CA GLY A 41 12.40 6.29 8.24
C GLY A 41 12.07 7.07 6.96
N GLY A 42 10.79 7.33 6.75
CA GLY A 42 10.37 8.21 5.66
C GLY A 42 10.82 9.66 5.86
N THR A 43 10.91 10.42 4.78
CA THR A 43 11.28 11.86 4.84
C THR A 43 10.38 12.67 5.77
N ASP A 44 9.13 12.25 5.98
CA ASP A 44 8.21 12.87 6.94
C ASP A 44 8.63 12.71 8.40
N GLN A 45 9.47 11.71 8.72
CA GLN A 45 9.99 11.43 10.06
C GLN A 45 11.34 12.15 10.35
N THR A 46 11.90 12.87 9.36
CA THR A 46 13.23 13.49 9.48
C THR A 46 13.36 14.33 10.75
N PHE A 47 12.38 15.18 11.05
CA PHE A 47 12.40 16.02 12.23
C PHE A 47 12.49 15.22 13.54
N ASN A 48 11.70 14.17 13.68
CA ASN A 48 11.67 13.35 14.90
C ASN A 48 12.97 12.56 15.06
N MET A 49 13.49 12.01 13.95
CA MET A 49 14.77 11.28 13.93
C MET A 49 15.96 12.18 14.27
N MET A 50 15.93 13.45 13.84
CA MET A 50 16.98 14.43 14.20
C MET A 50 16.93 14.81 15.67
N ILE A 51 15.75 14.95 16.27
CA ILE A 51 15.63 15.11 17.73
C ILE A 51 16.24 13.90 18.45
N GLY A 52 15.97 12.68 17.97
CA GLY A 52 16.59 11.47 18.49
C GLY A 52 18.11 11.49 18.40
N ARG A 53 18.67 11.99 17.29
CA ARG A 53 20.12 12.18 17.11
C ARG A 53 20.70 13.13 18.17
N ASP A 54 20.05 14.28 18.37
CA ASP A 54 20.49 15.28 19.34
C ASP A 54 20.41 14.73 20.77
N LEU A 55 19.35 13.99 21.14
CA LEU A 55 19.21 13.35 22.44
C LEU A 55 20.26 12.26 22.68
N VAL A 56 20.53 11.40 21.69
CA VAL A 56 21.56 10.37 21.77
C VAL A 56 22.95 11.02 22.01
N LEU A 57 23.28 12.07 21.27
CA LEU A 57 24.52 12.80 21.45
C LEU A 57 24.60 13.44 22.85
N ALA A 58 23.52 14.09 23.29
CA ALA A 58 23.52 14.78 24.60
C ALA A 58 23.60 13.81 25.77
N MET A 59 22.87 12.71 25.75
CA MET A 59 22.72 11.79 26.88
C MET A 59 23.70 10.64 26.85
N LEU A 60 24.03 10.08 25.70
CA LEU A 60 24.92 8.92 25.58
C LEU A 60 26.28 9.25 25.03
N LYS A 61 26.55 10.51 24.63
CA LYS A 61 27.84 10.96 24.05
C LYS A 61 28.21 10.16 22.79
N LYS A 62 27.22 9.71 22.04
CA LYS A 62 27.32 8.84 20.87
C LYS A 62 26.70 9.53 19.66
N GLU A 63 27.28 9.35 18.49
CA GLU A 63 26.67 9.76 17.24
C GLU A 63 25.63 8.73 16.78
N LYS A 64 24.53 9.23 16.19
CA LYS A 64 23.48 8.41 15.61
C LYS A 64 23.34 8.73 14.12
N ILE A 65 23.29 7.71 13.27
CA ILE A 65 23.06 7.85 11.84
C ILE A 65 21.56 7.96 11.60
N VAL A 66 21.16 8.90 10.72
CA VAL A 66 19.77 9.07 10.26
C VAL A 66 19.71 8.87 8.77
N ILE A 67 18.92 7.90 8.32
CA ILE A 67 18.69 7.59 6.91
C ILE A 67 17.22 7.85 6.59
N THR A 68 16.95 8.66 5.57
CA THR A 68 15.59 8.92 5.13
C THR A 68 15.32 8.34 3.75
N THR A 69 14.16 7.74 3.57
CA THR A 69 13.67 7.23 2.30
C THR A 69 12.57 8.13 1.76
N LYS A 70 12.45 8.20 0.45
CA LYS A 70 11.33 8.91 -0.20
C LYS A 70 10.01 8.24 0.17
N LEU A 71 8.98 9.05 0.34
CA LEU A 71 7.62 8.55 0.53
C LEU A 71 7.03 8.11 -0.82
N LEU A 72 6.23 7.07 -0.75
CA LEU A 72 5.44 6.63 -1.89
C LEU A 72 4.20 7.50 -1.99
N GLU A 73 4.20 8.44 -2.92
CA GLU A 73 3.17 9.46 -3.09
C GLU A 73 2.60 9.44 -4.51
N ASP A 74 1.33 9.75 -4.62
CA ASP A 74 0.66 9.98 -5.89
C ASP A 74 1.24 11.25 -6.55
N PRO A 75 1.82 11.14 -7.75
CA PRO A 75 2.55 12.26 -8.37
C PRO A 75 1.67 13.46 -8.75
N ILE A 76 0.34 13.28 -8.78
CA ILE A 76 -0.60 14.35 -9.11
C ILE A 76 -1.14 15.00 -7.84
N THR A 77 -1.54 14.20 -6.85
CA THR A 77 -2.22 14.70 -5.64
C THR A 77 -1.28 14.96 -4.48
N GLY A 78 -0.05 14.43 -4.52
CA GLY A 78 0.90 14.45 -3.40
C GLY A 78 0.44 13.66 -2.18
N ARG A 79 -0.64 12.88 -2.29
CA ARG A 79 -1.11 12.01 -1.19
C ARG A 79 -0.28 10.75 -1.13
N LYS A 80 -0.02 10.29 0.09
CA LYS A 80 0.61 8.97 0.30
C LYS A 80 -0.27 7.89 -0.32
N ILE A 81 0.31 7.04 -1.14
CA ILE A 81 -0.33 5.82 -1.64
C ILE A 81 0.05 4.65 -0.74
N MET A 82 -0.74 3.57 -0.77
CA MET A 82 -0.60 2.41 0.12
C MET A 82 -0.80 2.73 1.60
N ASN A 83 -1.72 3.62 1.91
CA ASN A 83 -2.07 3.92 3.29
C ASN A 83 -3.04 2.86 3.84
N LYS A 84 -2.67 2.20 4.94
CA LYS A 84 -3.47 1.17 5.60
C LYS A 84 -4.87 1.65 6.00
N SER A 85 -4.99 2.91 6.42
CA SER A 85 -6.25 3.52 6.83
C SER A 85 -7.23 3.78 5.67
N GLU A 86 -6.75 3.79 4.43
CA GLU A 86 -7.58 3.98 3.23
C GLU A 86 -7.94 2.66 2.53
N GLY A 87 -7.52 1.52 3.09
CA GLY A 87 -7.89 0.19 2.60
C GLY A 87 -7.19 -0.27 1.31
N GLN A 88 -6.49 0.63 0.62
CA GLN A 88 -5.76 0.32 -0.62
C GLN A 88 -4.27 0.18 -0.35
N TYR A 89 -3.84 -0.98 0.11
CA TYR A 89 -2.42 -1.27 0.29
C TYR A 89 -2.08 -2.69 -0.18
N ILE A 90 -0.84 -2.86 -0.62
CA ILE A 90 -0.27 -4.16 -0.95
C ILE A 90 0.52 -4.61 0.27
N SER A 91 0.09 -5.71 0.89
CA SER A 91 0.77 -6.28 2.05
C SER A 91 1.90 -7.20 1.59
N LEU A 92 3.00 -7.23 2.34
CA LEU A 92 4.06 -8.21 2.13
C LEU A 92 3.61 -9.65 2.41
N ASN A 93 2.51 -9.80 3.18
CA ASN A 93 1.89 -11.09 3.49
C ASN A 93 0.74 -11.46 2.53
N ASP A 94 0.46 -10.64 1.52
CA ASP A 94 -0.54 -11.00 0.51
C ASP A 94 -0.11 -12.27 -0.23
N SER A 95 -1.08 -13.10 -0.62
CA SER A 95 -0.78 -14.21 -1.52
C SER A 95 -0.24 -13.69 -2.87
N PRO A 96 0.52 -14.49 -3.64
CA PRO A 96 1.01 -14.10 -4.96
C PRO A 96 -0.09 -13.54 -5.87
N ARG A 97 -1.25 -14.18 -5.85
CA ARG A 97 -2.44 -13.77 -6.61
C ARG A 97 -3.00 -12.43 -6.13
N ASP A 98 -3.18 -12.26 -4.81
CA ASP A 98 -3.72 -11.03 -4.25
C ASP A 98 -2.77 -9.86 -4.46
N MET A 99 -1.47 -10.08 -4.25
CA MET A 99 -0.42 -9.09 -4.52
C MET A 99 -0.47 -8.64 -5.99
N PHE A 100 -0.51 -9.59 -6.92
CA PHE A 100 -0.60 -9.30 -8.36
C PHE A 100 -1.87 -8.50 -8.68
N GLY A 101 -3.02 -8.95 -8.21
CA GLY A 101 -4.31 -8.28 -8.42
C GLY A 101 -4.35 -6.86 -7.85
N LYS A 102 -3.82 -6.64 -6.66
CA LYS A 102 -3.72 -5.32 -6.03
C LYS A 102 -2.82 -4.37 -6.82
N VAL A 103 -1.68 -4.84 -7.34
CA VAL A 103 -0.82 -4.04 -8.21
C VAL A 103 -1.57 -3.64 -9.48
N MET A 104 -2.29 -4.57 -10.10
CA MET A 104 -3.08 -4.30 -11.30
C MET A 104 -4.21 -3.30 -11.05
N ALA A 105 -4.76 -3.24 -9.85
CA ALA A 105 -5.80 -2.29 -9.44
C ALA A 105 -5.26 -0.87 -9.14
N MET A 106 -3.94 -0.70 -9.01
CA MET A 106 -3.36 0.62 -8.74
C MET A 106 -3.57 1.59 -9.92
N PRO A 107 -3.75 2.90 -9.67
CA PRO A 107 -3.86 3.89 -10.74
C PRO A 107 -2.62 3.94 -11.64
N ASP A 108 -2.79 4.15 -12.94
CA ASP A 108 -1.69 4.13 -13.92
C ASP A 108 -0.58 5.15 -13.60
N ARG A 109 -0.95 6.32 -13.06
CA ARG A 109 -0.01 7.37 -12.64
C ARG A 109 0.94 6.93 -11.53
N THR A 110 0.65 5.83 -10.82
CA THR A 110 1.49 5.30 -9.74
C THR A 110 2.53 4.29 -10.21
N ILE A 111 2.49 3.87 -11.47
CA ILE A 111 3.41 2.86 -12.04
C ILE A 111 4.88 3.25 -11.83
N LEU A 112 5.27 4.44 -12.28
CA LEU A 112 6.66 4.90 -12.15
C LEU A 112 7.11 5.06 -10.69
N PRO A 113 6.36 5.71 -9.80
CA PRO A 113 6.66 5.72 -8.37
C PRO A 113 6.85 4.33 -7.77
N LEU A 114 5.99 3.37 -8.13
CA LEU A 114 6.09 2.00 -7.65
C LEU A 114 7.36 1.30 -8.16
N PHE A 115 7.65 1.36 -9.45
CA PHE A 115 8.92 0.82 -9.97
C PHE A 115 10.14 1.41 -9.25
N ASN A 116 10.17 2.74 -9.07
CA ASN A 116 11.32 3.44 -8.47
C ASN A 116 11.52 3.12 -6.98
N LEU A 117 10.44 2.93 -6.22
CA LEU A 117 10.51 2.91 -4.77
C LEU A 117 10.22 1.55 -4.14
N THR A 118 9.69 0.60 -4.92
CA THR A 118 9.28 -0.70 -4.38
C THR A 118 9.92 -1.90 -5.08
N THR A 119 10.70 -1.67 -6.12
CA THR A 119 11.42 -2.76 -6.83
C THR A 119 12.93 -2.56 -6.75
N MET A 120 13.67 -3.62 -7.08
CA MET A 120 15.14 -3.62 -7.16
C MET A 120 15.62 -3.66 -8.62
N VAL A 121 14.75 -3.29 -9.58
CA VAL A 121 15.13 -3.27 -11.00
C VAL A 121 16.17 -2.19 -11.27
N ALA A 122 17.01 -2.41 -12.28
CA ALA A 122 18.02 -1.45 -12.67
C ALA A 122 17.42 -0.15 -13.25
N ASP A 123 18.14 0.96 -13.15
CA ASP A 123 17.71 2.28 -13.64
C ASP A 123 17.36 2.27 -15.14
N GLU A 124 18.03 1.45 -15.94
CA GLU A 124 17.75 1.25 -17.36
C GLU A 124 16.32 0.72 -17.60
N LYS A 125 15.86 -0.21 -16.74
CA LYS A 125 14.49 -0.73 -16.81
C LYS A 125 13.48 0.35 -16.46
N ILE A 126 13.76 1.16 -15.45
CA ILE A 126 12.90 2.28 -15.05
C ILE A 126 12.82 3.31 -16.19
N HIS A 127 13.93 3.58 -16.85
CA HIS A 127 13.98 4.47 -18.01
C HIS A 127 13.15 3.93 -19.18
N ASP A 128 13.25 2.63 -19.48
CA ASP A 128 12.44 1.94 -20.50
C ASP A 128 10.93 2.06 -20.19
N VAL A 129 10.53 1.76 -18.96
CA VAL A 129 9.14 1.93 -18.48
C VAL A 129 8.65 3.37 -18.70
N LYS A 130 9.47 4.35 -18.36
CA LYS A 130 9.13 5.77 -18.57
C LYS A 130 8.94 6.09 -20.05
N GLN A 131 9.78 5.55 -20.93
CA GLN A 131 9.65 5.72 -22.38
C GLN A 131 8.40 5.05 -22.93
N LYS A 132 8.09 3.81 -22.52
CA LYS A 132 6.88 3.06 -22.90
C LYS A 132 5.63 3.89 -22.59
N LEU A 133 5.51 4.34 -21.37
CA LEU A 133 4.38 5.19 -20.94
C LEU A 133 4.32 6.51 -21.70
N GLY A 134 5.48 7.14 -21.97
CA GLY A 134 5.55 8.38 -22.74
C GLY A 134 5.19 8.25 -24.22
N ARG A 135 5.33 7.05 -24.80
CA ARG A 135 4.91 6.71 -26.17
C ARG A 135 3.44 6.31 -26.25
N GLY A 136 2.72 6.24 -25.11
CA GLY A 136 1.33 5.84 -25.07
C GLY A 136 1.11 4.32 -25.16
N GLU A 137 2.12 3.52 -24.81
CA GLU A 137 1.94 2.09 -24.66
C GLU A 137 0.89 1.79 -23.58
N ASN A 138 0.21 0.65 -23.68
CA ASN A 138 -0.88 0.31 -22.78
C ASN A 138 -0.37 0.19 -21.34
N PRO A 139 -0.83 1.02 -20.39
CA PRO A 139 -0.39 0.96 -19.01
C PRO A 139 -0.63 -0.41 -18.35
N LYS A 140 -1.63 -1.19 -18.84
CA LYS A 140 -1.90 -2.54 -18.36
C LYS A 140 -0.67 -3.44 -18.51
N ASP A 141 0.02 -3.39 -19.66
CA ASP A 141 1.16 -4.26 -19.94
C ASP A 141 2.33 -3.91 -19.02
N VAL A 142 2.53 -2.61 -18.80
CA VAL A 142 3.57 -2.11 -17.86
C VAL A 142 3.23 -2.47 -16.39
N LYS A 143 1.94 -2.46 -16.01
CA LYS A 143 1.53 -2.95 -14.67
C LYS A 143 1.75 -4.45 -14.51
N ILE A 144 1.54 -5.24 -15.55
CA ILE A 144 1.86 -6.68 -15.52
C ILE A 144 3.35 -6.89 -15.24
N GLU A 145 4.23 -6.12 -15.90
CA GLU A 145 5.66 -6.16 -15.62
C GLU A 145 5.95 -5.81 -14.14
N LEU A 146 5.34 -4.73 -13.61
CA LEU A 146 5.49 -4.33 -12.21
C LEU A 146 5.00 -5.40 -11.23
N ALA A 147 3.81 -5.96 -11.49
CA ALA A 147 3.24 -7.01 -10.66
C ALA A 147 4.11 -8.27 -10.65
N TYR A 148 4.63 -8.65 -11.81
CA TYR A 148 5.56 -9.77 -11.94
C TYR A 148 6.84 -9.55 -11.11
N GLU A 149 7.44 -8.36 -11.20
CA GLU A 149 8.66 -8.02 -10.43
C GLU A 149 8.40 -8.08 -8.92
N LEU A 150 7.28 -7.49 -8.45
CA LEU A 150 6.95 -7.48 -7.04
C LEU A 150 6.66 -8.88 -6.50
N VAL A 151 5.86 -9.67 -7.21
CA VAL A 151 5.58 -11.06 -6.79
C VAL A 151 6.85 -11.92 -6.85
N THR A 152 7.72 -11.70 -7.83
CA THR A 152 9.02 -12.38 -7.90
C THR A 152 9.88 -12.07 -6.68
N MET A 153 9.94 -10.81 -6.27
CA MET A 153 10.78 -10.35 -5.17
C MET A 153 10.30 -10.88 -3.80
N TYR A 154 8.98 -10.91 -3.56
CA TYR A 154 8.42 -11.30 -2.26
C TYR A 154 8.04 -12.79 -2.16
N HIS A 155 7.91 -13.47 -3.28
CA HIS A 155 7.57 -14.90 -3.32
C HIS A 155 8.57 -15.68 -4.17
N SER A 156 8.32 -15.82 -5.48
CA SER A 156 9.25 -16.46 -6.42
C SER A 156 8.85 -16.18 -7.88
N PRO A 157 9.77 -16.36 -8.84
CA PRO A 157 9.44 -16.25 -10.27
C PRO A 157 8.33 -17.20 -10.70
N LYS A 158 8.31 -18.41 -10.15
CA LYS A 158 7.28 -19.42 -10.46
C LYS A 158 5.88 -18.99 -9.99
N GLU A 159 5.79 -18.41 -8.82
CA GLU A 159 4.51 -17.88 -8.30
C GLU A 159 4.08 -16.61 -9.04
N ALA A 160 5.03 -15.78 -9.48
CA ALA A 160 4.74 -14.61 -10.31
C ALA A 160 4.14 -15.01 -11.66
N GLU A 161 4.72 -16.02 -12.33
CA GLU A 161 4.20 -16.58 -13.58
C GLU A 161 2.79 -17.15 -13.42
N ARG A 162 2.55 -17.90 -12.34
CA ARG A 162 1.21 -18.44 -12.03
C ARG A 162 0.19 -17.34 -11.80
N ALA A 163 0.54 -16.34 -10.99
CA ALA A 163 -0.36 -15.22 -10.70
C ALA A 163 -0.67 -14.41 -11.97
N MET A 164 0.29 -14.22 -12.86
CA MET A 164 0.11 -13.56 -14.14
C MET A 164 -0.85 -14.33 -15.04
N ILE A 165 -0.62 -15.64 -15.22
CA ILE A 165 -1.48 -16.50 -16.05
C ILE A 165 -2.92 -16.52 -15.51
N GLU A 166 -3.07 -16.63 -14.19
CA GLU A 166 -4.39 -16.62 -13.54
C GLU A 166 -5.09 -15.28 -13.72
N PHE A 167 -4.37 -14.17 -13.54
CA PHE A 167 -4.91 -12.84 -13.77
C PHE A 167 -5.40 -12.65 -15.21
N GLU A 168 -4.61 -13.07 -16.19
CA GLU A 168 -5.02 -13.01 -17.59
C GLU A 168 -6.26 -13.87 -17.89
N ARG A 169 -6.32 -15.06 -17.29
CA ARG A 169 -7.45 -15.97 -17.46
C ARG A 169 -8.74 -15.37 -16.90
N VAL A 170 -8.69 -14.89 -15.68
CA VAL A 170 -9.87 -14.37 -14.96
C VAL A 170 -10.32 -13.01 -15.53
N PHE A 171 -9.41 -12.06 -15.68
CA PHE A 171 -9.77 -10.68 -16.00
C PHE A 171 -9.78 -10.37 -17.52
N SER A 172 -8.97 -11.06 -18.32
CA SER A 172 -8.93 -10.83 -19.76
C SER A 172 -9.87 -11.78 -20.52
N LYS A 173 -9.95 -13.05 -20.11
CA LYS A 173 -10.81 -14.05 -20.74
C LYS A 173 -12.15 -14.23 -20.04
N LYS A 174 -12.35 -13.61 -18.87
CA LYS A 174 -13.55 -13.74 -18.04
C LYS A 174 -13.87 -15.19 -17.66
N GLU A 175 -12.84 -16.01 -17.51
CA GLU A 175 -12.96 -17.37 -17.02
C GLU A 175 -13.13 -17.39 -15.50
N LEU A 176 -13.73 -18.43 -14.97
CA LEU A 176 -13.91 -18.58 -13.53
C LEU A 176 -12.55 -18.89 -12.86
N PRO A 177 -12.26 -18.31 -11.67
CA PRO A 177 -11.09 -18.67 -10.88
C PRO A 177 -11.07 -20.13 -10.50
N ASP A 178 -9.87 -20.73 -10.33
CA ASP A 178 -9.74 -22.15 -9.96
C ASP A 178 -10.19 -22.46 -8.53
N ASP A 179 -10.22 -21.47 -7.65
CA ASP A 179 -10.51 -21.60 -6.23
C ASP A 179 -11.95 -21.19 -5.84
N ILE A 180 -12.87 -21.23 -6.79
CA ILE A 180 -14.28 -20.96 -6.48
C ILE A 180 -14.79 -22.00 -5.50
N LYS A 181 -15.25 -21.53 -4.34
CA LYS A 181 -15.91 -22.37 -3.36
C LYS A 181 -17.23 -22.88 -3.96
N VAL A 182 -17.30 -24.18 -4.18
CA VAL A 182 -18.54 -24.83 -4.55
C VAL A 182 -19.30 -25.18 -3.26
N PHE A 183 -20.55 -24.75 -3.18
CA PHE A 183 -21.43 -25.11 -2.08
C PHE A 183 -22.82 -25.51 -2.63
N SER A 184 -23.53 -26.32 -1.87
CA SER A 184 -24.90 -26.70 -2.21
C SER A 184 -25.85 -25.92 -1.29
N PRO A 185 -26.63 -24.97 -1.81
CA PRO A 185 -27.54 -24.17 -0.99
C PRO A 185 -28.70 -25.05 -0.48
N THR A 186 -29.22 -24.70 0.70
CA THR A 186 -30.40 -25.40 1.30
C THR A 186 -31.68 -25.09 0.54
N ALA A 187 -31.76 -23.93 -0.11
CA ALA A 187 -32.84 -23.52 -0.99
C ALA A 187 -32.29 -22.73 -2.19
N HIS A 188 -33.04 -22.76 -3.32
CA HIS A 188 -32.60 -22.12 -4.57
C HIS A 188 -33.09 -20.66 -4.74
N ASP A 189 -33.55 -20.01 -3.67
CA ASP A 189 -33.82 -18.57 -3.69
C ASP A 189 -32.53 -17.77 -3.41
N ILE A 190 -32.39 -16.60 -4.04
CA ILE A 190 -31.18 -15.80 -3.98
C ILE A 190 -30.76 -15.38 -2.56
N ILE A 191 -31.74 -15.15 -1.68
CA ILE A 191 -31.47 -14.76 -0.29
C ILE A 191 -30.84 -15.92 0.48
N SER A 192 -31.37 -17.14 0.32
CA SER A 192 -30.81 -18.34 0.94
C SER A 192 -29.42 -18.66 0.39
N VAL A 193 -29.21 -18.52 -0.91
CA VAL A 193 -27.91 -18.69 -1.57
C VAL A 193 -26.87 -17.72 -0.97
N LEU A 194 -27.18 -16.44 -0.81
CA LEU A 194 -26.29 -15.43 -0.24
C LEU A 194 -25.92 -15.72 1.22
N ILE A 195 -26.88 -16.22 2.01
CA ILE A 195 -26.64 -16.56 3.42
C ILE A 195 -25.81 -17.84 3.52
N ASP A 196 -26.21 -18.89 2.82
CA ASP A 196 -25.55 -20.21 2.89
C ASP A 196 -24.12 -20.16 2.34
N SER A 197 -23.83 -19.26 1.37
CA SER A 197 -22.47 -19.01 0.87
C SER A 197 -21.60 -18.22 1.85
N GLY A 198 -22.19 -17.62 2.90
CA GLY A 198 -21.49 -16.76 3.85
C GLY A 198 -21.16 -15.35 3.31
N MET A 199 -21.75 -14.95 2.18
CA MET A 199 -21.57 -13.61 1.62
C MET A 199 -22.29 -12.53 2.43
N VAL A 200 -23.36 -12.91 3.13
CA VAL A 200 -24.12 -12.06 4.06
C VAL A 200 -24.48 -12.82 5.31
N HIS A 201 -24.69 -12.11 6.42
CA HIS A 201 -24.99 -12.73 7.71
C HIS A 201 -26.49 -12.75 8.06
N SER A 202 -27.33 -12.06 7.27
CA SER A 202 -28.77 -11.98 7.55
C SER A 202 -29.61 -11.77 6.30
N LYS A 203 -30.92 -12.15 6.40
CA LYS A 203 -31.91 -11.91 5.34
C LYS A 203 -32.11 -10.43 5.05
N SER A 204 -31.97 -9.56 6.05
CA SER A 204 -32.10 -8.10 5.87
C SER A 204 -30.94 -7.55 5.07
N GLU A 205 -29.72 -7.99 5.36
CA GLU A 205 -28.52 -7.63 4.62
C GLU A 205 -28.57 -8.11 3.17
N ALA A 206 -29.01 -9.35 2.94
CA ALA A 206 -29.19 -9.89 1.60
C ALA A 206 -30.15 -9.04 0.75
N ARG A 207 -31.31 -8.65 1.32
CA ARG A 207 -32.27 -7.79 0.64
C ARG A 207 -31.69 -6.42 0.28
N HIS A 208 -30.99 -5.82 1.23
CA HIS A 208 -30.35 -4.52 1.02
C HIS A 208 -29.30 -4.57 -0.10
N LEU A 209 -28.53 -5.65 -0.17
CA LEU A 209 -27.53 -5.85 -1.22
C LEU A 209 -28.18 -6.02 -2.61
N ILE A 210 -29.34 -6.75 -2.68
CA ILE A 210 -30.11 -6.93 -3.90
C ILE A 210 -30.73 -5.58 -4.36
N ASP A 211 -31.30 -4.81 -3.42
CA ASP A 211 -31.91 -3.51 -3.70
C ASP A 211 -30.88 -2.48 -4.21
N GLN A 212 -29.62 -2.64 -3.85
CA GLN A 212 -28.49 -1.81 -4.31
C GLN A 212 -27.85 -2.30 -5.63
N ASN A 213 -28.44 -3.32 -6.29
CA ASN A 213 -27.86 -4.00 -7.45
C ASN A 213 -26.43 -4.53 -7.19
N GLY A 214 -26.16 -4.96 -5.97
CA GLY A 214 -24.87 -5.57 -5.57
C GLY A 214 -24.77 -7.06 -5.88
N VAL A 215 -25.78 -7.62 -6.53
CA VAL A 215 -25.86 -9.04 -6.95
C VAL A 215 -26.22 -9.08 -8.43
N GLU A 216 -25.32 -9.64 -9.23
CA GLU A 216 -25.49 -9.91 -10.67
C GLU A 216 -25.61 -11.40 -10.95
#